data_de46b12519c21405ef489c8de587c653
#
_entry.id   de46b12519c21405ef489c8de587c653
#
_cell.length_a   1.000
_cell.length_b   1.000
_cell.length_c   1.000
_cell.angle_alpha   90.00
_cell.angle_beta   90.00
_cell.angle_gamma   90.00
#
_symmetry.space_group_name_H-M   'P 1'
#
loop_
_entity.id
_entity.type
_entity.pdbx_description
1 polymer ?
#
loop_
_entity_poly.entity_id
_entity_poly.type
_entity_poly.pdbx_seq_one_letter_code
_entity_poly.pdbx_strand_id
1 'polypeptide(L)'
;EFDGLVLMLSSFYWYYNDTPKTDLTMIVPHETAHQWFFSMVGNDQAMEGWLDESLATYSEGLFYERYYPNDLEWWWNARVYNHNPWGYIDNTIYLSGGVPEYFDTVYRIGAMFQEDLREILGDDAYFAFLKEYVQTYKYEITNRKS
;
A
#
# COMPACT_ATOMS: atom_id res chain seq x y z
N GLU A 1 -2.04 -5.05 -11.75
CA GLU A 1 -0.62 -4.69 -11.70
C GLU A 1 0.13 -5.34 -12.85
N PHE A 2 0.99 -4.59 -13.52
CA PHE A 2 1.79 -5.06 -14.66
C PHE A 2 3.09 -4.27 -14.73
N ASP A 3 4.16 -4.91 -15.18
CA ASP A 3 5.45 -4.26 -15.36
C ASP A 3 5.34 -3.10 -16.35
N GLY A 4 5.62 -1.89 -15.90
CA GLY A 4 5.58 -0.69 -16.72
C GLY A 4 4.19 -0.25 -17.17
N LEU A 5 3.11 -0.84 -16.64
CA LEU A 5 1.73 -0.50 -17.01
C LEU A 5 0.85 -0.37 -15.76
N VAL A 6 0.23 0.78 -15.62
CA VAL A 6 -0.79 1.06 -14.59
C VAL A 6 -2.17 1.07 -15.22
N LEU A 7 -3.11 0.30 -14.69
CA LEU A 7 -4.51 0.29 -15.13
C LEU A 7 -5.37 1.02 -14.11
N MET A 8 -6.11 2.02 -14.58
CA MET A 8 -7.00 2.83 -13.77
C MET A 8 -8.45 2.66 -14.21
N LEU A 9 -9.37 2.55 -13.27
CA LEU A 9 -10.78 2.57 -13.58
C LEU A 9 -11.17 3.92 -14.19
N SER A 10 -11.90 3.90 -15.31
CA SER A 10 -12.37 5.13 -15.98
C SER A 10 -13.25 5.99 -15.07
N SER A 11 -13.98 5.37 -14.14
CA SER A 11 -14.80 6.08 -13.14
C SER A 11 -13.99 7.02 -12.25
N PHE A 12 -12.72 6.72 -11.94
CA PHE A 12 -11.88 7.60 -11.15
C PHE A 12 -11.65 8.96 -11.84
N TYR A 13 -11.53 8.96 -13.18
CA TYR A 13 -11.43 10.19 -13.95
C TYR A 13 -12.76 10.95 -14.02
N TRP A 14 -13.90 10.26 -14.07
CA TRP A 14 -15.22 10.91 -14.14
C TRP A 14 -15.60 11.59 -12.82
N TYR A 15 -15.15 11.05 -11.69
CA TYR A 15 -15.43 11.61 -10.36
C TYR A 15 -14.31 12.53 -9.84
N TYR A 16 -13.27 12.75 -10.64
CA TYR A 16 -12.22 13.70 -10.29
C TYR A 16 -12.77 15.14 -10.33
N ASN A 17 -12.54 15.90 -9.27
CA ASN A 17 -13.12 17.21 -9.03
C ASN A 17 -12.08 18.29 -8.70
N ASP A 18 -10.87 18.17 -9.23
CA ASP A 18 -9.73 19.08 -9.03
C ASP A 18 -9.29 19.25 -7.56
N THR A 19 -9.61 18.28 -6.71
CA THR A 19 -9.12 18.22 -5.33
C THR A 19 -8.29 16.96 -5.09
N PRO A 20 -7.38 16.95 -4.10
CA PRO A 20 -6.65 15.75 -3.75
C PRO A 20 -7.52 14.67 -3.09
N LYS A 21 -8.75 14.99 -2.65
CA LYS A 21 -9.66 14.09 -1.93
C LYS A 21 -10.50 13.23 -2.89
N THR A 22 -9.84 12.51 -3.79
CA THR A 22 -10.48 11.65 -4.78
C THR A 22 -9.77 10.30 -4.90
N ASP A 23 -10.51 9.28 -5.35
CA ASP A 23 -9.95 7.96 -5.61
C ASP A 23 -8.80 8.02 -6.62
N LEU A 24 -8.88 8.88 -7.64
CA LEU A 24 -7.81 9.03 -8.62
C LEU A 24 -6.49 9.45 -7.94
N THR A 25 -6.56 10.43 -7.04
CA THR A 25 -5.36 10.93 -6.34
C THR A 25 -4.79 9.90 -5.36
N MET A 26 -5.64 9.07 -4.74
CA MET A 26 -5.19 7.97 -3.85
C MET A 26 -4.58 6.81 -4.63
N ILE A 27 -5.25 6.36 -5.69
CA ILE A 27 -4.89 5.10 -6.35
C ILE A 27 -3.71 5.27 -7.33
N VAL A 28 -3.48 6.45 -7.90
CA VAL A 28 -2.29 6.66 -8.76
C VAL A 28 -0.96 6.37 -8.05
N PRO A 29 -0.67 6.91 -6.86
CA PRO A 29 0.56 6.54 -6.13
C PRO A 29 0.57 5.06 -5.69
N HIS A 30 -0.57 4.46 -5.35
CA HIS A 30 -0.70 3.04 -5.04
C HIS A 30 -0.21 2.18 -6.23
N GLU A 31 -0.85 2.30 -7.37
CA GLU A 31 -0.50 1.54 -8.58
C GLU A 31 0.93 1.85 -9.06
N THR A 32 1.40 3.07 -8.84
CA THR A 32 2.78 3.43 -9.15
C THR A 32 3.77 2.71 -8.24
N ALA A 33 3.46 2.57 -6.95
CA ALA A 33 4.30 1.86 -5.99
C ALA A 33 4.49 0.38 -6.33
N HIS A 34 3.51 -0.25 -6.96
CA HIS A 34 3.62 -1.63 -7.45
C HIS A 34 4.72 -1.81 -8.51
N GLN A 35 5.27 -0.75 -9.12
CA GLN A 35 6.45 -0.88 -9.98
C GLN A 35 7.70 -1.28 -9.19
N TRP A 36 7.75 -1.01 -7.89
CA TRP A 36 8.79 -1.47 -6.97
C TRP A 36 8.34 -2.69 -6.16
N PHE A 37 7.21 -2.57 -5.48
CA PHE A 37 6.63 -3.58 -4.59
C PHE A 37 5.61 -4.40 -5.37
N PHE A 38 6.01 -5.37 -6.08
CA PHE A 38 5.44 -6.38 -6.95
C PHE A 38 6.27 -6.58 -8.22
N SER A 39 6.46 -5.54 -9.07
CA SER A 39 7.15 -5.71 -10.36
C SER A 39 8.66 -5.92 -10.20
N MET A 40 9.32 -5.12 -9.35
CA MET A 40 10.76 -5.32 -9.06
C MET A 40 11.00 -6.34 -7.96
N VAL A 41 10.23 -6.32 -6.89
CA VAL A 41 10.29 -7.27 -5.79
C VAL A 41 8.97 -8.02 -5.75
N GLY A 42 8.95 -9.23 -6.31
CA GLY A 42 7.75 -10.03 -6.42
C GLY A 42 7.39 -10.76 -5.12
N ASN A 43 6.13 -11.18 -5.02
CA ASN A 43 5.62 -12.04 -3.95
C ASN A 43 4.48 -12.91 -4.47
N ASP A 44 4.07 -13.90 -3.71
CA ASP A 44 2.84 -14.65 -3.95
C ASP A 44 1.65 -13.84 -3.38
N GLN A 45 0.97 -13.08 -4.22
CA GLN A 45 -0.14 -12.22 -3.81
C GLN A 45 -1.30 -12.99 -3.15
N ALA A 46 -1.46 -14.27 -3.43
CA ALA A 46 -2.49 -15.09 -2.81
C ALA A 46 -2.15 -15.49 -1.36
N MET A 47 -0.86 -15.65 -1.09
CA MET A 47 -0.36 -16.12 0.20
C MET A 47 0.32 -15.02 1.03
N GLU A 48 0.94 -14.07 0.38
CA GLU A 48 1.81 -13.05 0.99
C GLU A 48 1.50 -11.63 0.45
N GLY A 49 0.22 -11.37 0.11
CA GLY A 49 -0.20 -10.09 -0.49
C GLY A 49 0.09 -8.86 0.36
N TRP A 50 0.35 -9.03 1.65
CA TRP A 50 0.76 -7.94 2.52
C TRP A 50 2.16 -7.37 2.18
N LEU A 51 3.01 -8.14 1.48
CA LEU A 51 4.37 -7.70 1.12
C LEU A 51 4.38 -6.61 0.03
N ASP A 52 3.36 -6.57 -0.81
CA ASP A 52 3.21 -5.53 -1.83
C ASP A 52 2.09 -4.54 -1.49
N GLU A 53 0.91 -5.00 -1.15
CA GLU A 53 -0.27 -4.16 -0.95
C GLU A 53 -0.16 -3.24 0.28
N SER A 54 0.50 -3.69 1.36
CA SER A 54 0.72 -2.82 2.51
C SER A 54 1.63 -1.64 2.16
N LEU A 55 2.70 -1.91 1.40
CA LEU A 55 3.65 -0.90 0.95
C LEU A 55 3.04 0.02 -0.12
N ALA A 56 2.24 -0.54 -1.04
CA ALA A 56 1.53 0.26 -2.04
C ALA A 56 0.50 1.19 -1.37
N THR A 57 -0.29 0.67 -0.42
CA THR A 57 -1.26 1.49 0.33
C THR A 57 -0.56 2.55 1.17
N TYR A 58 0.51 2.20 1.86
CA TYR A 58 1.27 3.17 2.66
C TYR A 58 1.93 4.24 1.77
N SER A 59 2.33 3.90 0.56
CA SER A 59 2.86 4.86 -0.42
C SER A 59 1.85 5.93 -0.82
N GLU A 60 0.55 5.64 -0.75
CA GLU A 60 -0.51 6.67 -0.87
C GLU A 60 -0.35 7.72 0.24
N GLY A 61 -0.21 7.27 1.51
CA GLY A 61 -0.02 8.15 2.67
C GLY A 61 1.25 8.99 2.56
N LEU A 62 2.37 8.39 2.15
CA LEU A 62 3.64 9.10 1.91
C LEU A 62 3.50 10.15 0.80
N PHE A 63 2.71 9.87 -0.24
CA PHE A 63 2.40 10.83 -1.27
C PHE A 63 1.59 12.02 -0.72
N TYR A 64 0.57 11.78 0.12
CA TYR A 64 -0.17 12.85 0.78
C TYR A 64 0.71 13.64 1.74
N GLU A 65 1.53 12.98 2.55
CA GLU A 65 2.48 13.64 3.45
C GLU A 65 3.39 14.63 2.68
N ARG A 66 3.86 14.24 1.51
CA ARG A 66 4.80 15.02 0.70
C ARG A 66 4.14 16.16 -0.07
N TYR A 67 2.99 15.91 -0.69
CA TYR A 67 2.40 16.83 -1.66
C TYR A 67 1.10 17.50 -1.18
N TYR A 68 0.41 16.88 -0.24
CA TYR A 68 -0.87 17.37 0.32
C TYR A 68 -0.92 17.22 1.85
N PRO A 69 0.05 17.79 2.59
CA PRO A 69 0.17 17.54 4.03
C PRO A 69 -1.07 17.98 4.84
N ASN A 70 -1.83 18.97 4.35
CA ASN A 70 -3.08 19.39 4.99
C ASN A 70 -4.23 18.40 4.81
N ASP A 71 -4.09 17.43 3.91
CA ASP A 71 -5.10 16.41 3.59
C ASP A 71 -4.67 15.01 4.03
N LEU A 72 -3.51 14.85 4.67
CA LEU A 72 -3.01 13.56 5.16
C LEU A 72 -3.97 12.94 6.18
N GLU A 73 -4.49 13.72 7.13
CA GLU A 73 -5.49 13.23 8.09
C GLU A 73 -6.77 12.76 7.40
N TRP A 74 -7.21 13.47 6.35
CA TRP A 74 -8.33 13.03 5.55
C TRP A 74 -8.04 11.68 4.87
N TRP A 75 -6.84 11.49 4.30
CA TRP A 75 -6.45 10.23 3.68
C TRP A 75 -6.51 9.08 4.70
N TRP A 76 -5.90 9.23 5.88
CA TRP A 76 -5.95 8.22 6.94
C TRP A 76 -7.39 7.86 7.30
N ASN A 77 -8.25 8.84 7.48
CA ASN A 77 -9.65 8.62 7.82
C ASN A 77 -10.41 7.93 6.69
N ALA A 78 -10.32 8.45 5.47
CA ALA A 78 -11.08 7.94 4.32
C ALA A 78 -10.59 6.54 3.88
N ARG A 79 -9.27 6.31 3.91
CA ARG A 79 -8.67 5.10 3.39
C ARG A 79 -8.57 3.97 4.41
N VAL A 80 -8.38 4.30 5.68
CA VAL A 80 -8.05 3.33 6.74
C VAL A 80 -9.08 3.36 7.87
N TYR A 81 -9.13 4.41 8.66
CA TYR A 81 -9.79 4.38 9.98
C TYR A 81 -11.31 4.28 9.93
N ASN A 82 -12.00 4.92 8.98
CA ASN A 82 -13.46 4.85 8.86
C ASN A 82 -13.99 3.46 8.51
N HIS A 83 -13.12 2.54 8.12
CA HIS A 83 -13.46 1.15 7.85
C HIS A 83 -13.39 0.25 9.10
N ASN A 84 -12.87 0.76 10.23
CA ASN A 84 -12.64 -0.02 11.46
C ASN A 84 -11.95 -1.37 11.17
N PRO A 85 -10.79 -1.39 10.47
CA PRO A 85 -10.18 -2.62 10.03
C PRO A 85 -9.75 -3.49 11.21
N TRP A 86 -9.90 -4.79 11.07
CA TRP A 86 -9.49 -5.75 12.09
C TRP A 86 -8.97 -7.04 11.43
N GLY A 87 -8.12 -7.78 12.14
CA GLY A 87 -7.57 -9.06 11.68
C GLY A 87 -6.05 -9.09 11.71
N TYR A 88 -5.49 -10.00 10.95
CA TYR A 88 -4.04 -10.23 10.87
C TYR A 88 -3.52 -9.83 9.51
N ILE A 89 -2.43 -9.07 9.47
CA ILE A 89 -1.82 -8.55 8.24
C ILE A 89 -1.40 -9.68 7.28
N ASP A 90 -0.93 -10.81 7.80
CA ASP A 90 -0.47 -11.96 7.03
C ASP A 90 -1.61 -12.91 6.60
N ASN A 91 -2.85 -12.42 6.60
CA ASN A 91 -3.99 -13.16 6.13
C ASN A 91 -3.89 -13.44 4.63
N THR A 92 -4.27 -14.66 4.23
CA THR A 92 -4.25 -15.07 2.82
C THR A 92 -5.62 -14.84 2.18
N ILE A 93 -5.71 -14.80 0.85
CA ILE A 93 -7.00 -14.73 0.16
C ILE A 93 -7.91 -15.94 0.47
N TYR A 94 -7.33 -17.06 0.89
CA TYR A 94 -8.07 -18.29 1.21
C TYR A 94 -8.58 -18.34 2.64
N LEU A 95 -7.94 -17.61 3.56
CA LEU A 95 -8.29 -17.56 4.97
C LEU A 95 -9.15 -16.35 5.32
N SER A 96 -9.13 -15.30 4.48
CA SER A 96 -10.03 -14.19 4.61
C SER A 96 -11.47 -14.66 4.38
N GLY A 97 -12.41 -14.15 5.18
CA GLY A 97 -13.83 -14.45 5.05
C GLY A 97 -14.47 -13.87 3.77
N GLY A 98 -13.68 -13.29 2.90
CA GLY A 98 -14.05 -12.69 1.64
C GLY A 98 -13.20 -11.47 1.27
N VAL A 99 -13.55 -10.83 0.17
CA VAL A 99 -12.83 -9.65 -0.34
C VAL A 99 -12.79 -8.49 0.67
N PRO A 100 -13.87 -8.14 1.40
CA PRO A 100 -13.81 -7.05 2.37
C PRO A 100 -12.79 -7.29 3.48
N GLU A 101 -12.74 -8.49 4.06
CA GLU A 101 -11.79 -8.84 5.13
C GLU A 101 -10.34 -8.87 4.61
N TYR A 102 -10.14 -9.28 3.36
CA TYR A 102 -8.82 -9.20 2.74
C TYR A 102 -8.33 -7.76 2.62
N PHE A 103 -9.20 -6.84 2.16
CA PHE A 103 -8.88 -5.41 2.11
C PHE A 103 -8.62 -4.83 3.50
N ASP A 104 -9.38 -5.22 4.52
CA ASP A 104 -9.15 -4.75 5.88
C ASP A 104 -7.78 -5.17 6.42
N THR A 105 -7.37 -6.41 6.16
CA THR A 105 -6.12 -6.95 6.72
C THR A 105 -4.89 -6.51 5.92
N VAL A 106 -4.88 -6.77 4.62
CA VAL A 106 -3.68 -6.63 3.79
C VAL A 106 -3.40 -5.16 3.45
N TYR A 107 -4.43 -4.39 3.12
CA TYR A 107 -4.29 -2.98 2.74
C TYR A 107 -4.29 -2.05 3.95
N ARG A 108 -5.38 -2.08 4.75
CA ARG A 108 -5.61 -1.08 5.81
C ARG A 108 -4.76 -1.33 7.04
N ILE A 109 -4.81 -2.54 7.61
CA ILE A 109 -3.91 -2.93 8.71
C ILE A 109 -2.47 -2.94 8.20
N GLY A 110 -2.25 -3.32 6.93
CA GLY A 110 -0.97 -3.22 6.27
C GLY A 110 -0.39 -1.80 6.31
N ALA A 111 -1.17 -0.79 5.96
CA ALA A 111 -0.72 0.61 6.04
C ALA A 111 -0.43 1.06 7.48
N MET A 112 -1.28 0.65 8.46
CA MET A 112 -1.03 0.93 9.88
C MET A 112 0.26 0.27 10.36
N PHE A 113 0.52 -0.97 9.97
CA PHE A 113 1.77 -1.67 10.28
C PHE A 113 3.00 -0.94 9.75
N GLN A 114 2.94 -0.42 8.52
CA GLN A 114 4.06 0.34 7.95
C GLN A 114 4.30 1.65 8.71
N GLU A 115 3.24 2.33 9.13
CA GLU A 115 3.36 3.54 9.98
C GLU A 115 3.96 3.22 11.33
N ASP A 116 3.45 2.21 12.03
CA ASP A 116 3.99 1.76 13.33
C ASP A 116 5.47 1.36 13.21
N LEU A 117 5.84 0.65 12.15
CA LEU A 117 7.22 0.27 11.88
C LEU A 117 8.10 1.50 11.66
N ARG A 118 7.63 2.49 10.89
CA ARG A 118 8.32 3.76 10.67
C ARG A 118 8.48 4.55 11.98
N GLU A 119 7.43 4.61 12.82
CA GLU A 119 7.50 5.27 14.13
C GLU A 119 8.55 4.61 15.04
N ILE A 120 8.64 3.28 15.05
CA ILE A 120 9.62 2.54 15.86
C ILE A 120 11.05 2.76 15.35
N LEU A 121 11.28 2.72 14.05
CA LEU A 121 12.61 2.82 13.45
C LEU A 121 13.10 4.26 13.30
N GLY A 122 12.19 5.19 13.13
CA GLY A 122 12.45 6.55 12.65
C GLY A 122 12.63 6.62 11.13
N ASP A 123 12.42 7.79 10.58
CA ASP A 123 12.39 8.03 9.12
C ASP A 123 13.64 7.54 8.41
N ASP A 124 14.82 7.92 8.91
CA ASP A 124 16.09 7.59 8.25
C ASP A 124 16.29 6.07 8.12
N ALA A 125 16.01 5.31 9.19
CA ALA A 125 16.17 3.87 9.19
C ALA A 125 15.07 3.18 8.36
N TYR A 126 13.83 3.65 8.45
CA TYR A 126 12.72 3.09 7.67
C TYR A 126 12.94 3.26 6.16
N PHE A 127 13.30 4.44 5.69
CA PHE A 127 13.56 4.66 4.27
C PHE A 127 14.85 4.00 3.78
N ALA A 128 15.86 3.84 4.65
CA ALA A 128 17.04 3.05 4.33
C ALA A 128 16.67 1.57 4.16
N PHE A 129 15.85 1.03 5.06
CA PHE A 129 15.32 -0.34 4.98
C PHE A 129 14.56 -0.58 3.67
N LEU A 130 13.63 0.29 3.27
CA LEU A 130 12.89 0.12 2.01
C LEU A 130 13.82 0.10 0.78
N LYS A 131 14.84 0.95 0.76
CA LYS A 131 15.85 0.96 -0.32
C LYS A 131 16.65 -0.33 -0.35
N GLU A 132 17.10 -0.81 0.80
CA GLU A 132 17.86 -2.05 0.92
C GLU A 132 17.01 -3.26 0.55
N TYR A 133 15.74 -3.30 0.97
CA TYR A 133 14.77 -4.33 0.59
C TYR A 133 14.67 -4.44 -0.94
N VAL A 134 14.41 -3.34 -1.64
CA VAL A 134 14.34 -3.35 -3.10
C VAL A 134 15.68 -3.72 -3.74
N GLN A 135 16.83 -3.24 -3.24
CA GLN A 135 18.13 -3.57 -3.81
C GLN A 135 18.52 -5.04 -3.63
N THR A 136 18.15 -5.60 -2.49
CA THR A 136 18.49 -7.00 -2.14
C THR A 136 17.63 -7.98 -2.92
N TYR A 137 16.33 -7.71 -3.03
CA TYR A 137 15.37 -8.67 -3.56
C TYR A 137 14.83 -8.34 -4.96
N LYS A 138 15.37 -7.32 -5.63
CA LYS A 138 14.94 -6.99 -7.00
C LYS A 138 15.07 -8.19 -7.93
N TYR A 139 13.98 -8.43 -8.66
CA TYR A 139 13.81 -9.54 -9.60
C TYR A 139 13.75 -10.94 -8.96
N GLU A 140 13.46 -10.98 -7.66
CA GLU A 140 13.19 -12.21 -6.92
C GLU A 140 11.75 -12.24 -6.41
N ILE A 141 11.29 -13.42 -6.00
CA ILE A 141 10.01 -13.60 -5.32
C ILE A 141 10.29 -13.75 -3.83
N THR A 142 9.83 -12.79 -3.06
CA THR A 142 9.99 -12.74 -1.60
C THR A 142 8.86 -13.44 -0.86
N ASN A 143 9.10 -13.72 0.40
CA ASN A 143 8.12 -14.25 1.34
C ASN A 143 8.44 -13.76 2.76
N ARG A 144 7.60 -14.08 3.74
CA ARG A 144 7.75 -13.66 5.15
C ARG A 144 9.08 -14.04 5.83
N LYS A 145 9.95 -14.80 5.17
CA LYS A 145 11.26 -15.21 5.70
C LYS A 145 12.44 -14.58 4.98
N SER A 146 12.14 -13.75 3.98
CA SER A 146 13.15 -13.04 3.18
C SER A 146 13.82 -11.90 3.94
#